data_9d3227cca4e29dc6d267d45f27c8e826
#
_entry.id   9d3227cca4e29dc6d267d45f27c8e826
#
_cell.length_a   1.000
_cell.length_b   1.000
_cell.length_c   1.000
_cell.angle_alpha   90.00
_cell.angle_beta   90.00
_cell.angle_gamma   90.00
#
_symmetry.space_group_name_H-M   'P 1'
#
loop_
_entity.id
_entity.type
_entity.pdbx_description
1 polymer ?
#
loop_
_entity_poly.entity_id
_entity_poly.type
_entity_poly.pdbx_seq_one_letter_code
_entity_poly.pdbx_strand_id
1 'polypeptide(L)'
;MGTDRFGVLTLVWVLIGYLSFLDLGVGRALTKLIAERVNTPRRREVPVLVGTGLGMMFCFGVVGGVAIAALASWFVRGVLTIPEPLQDETIHAFLLLSVALPFVTLTTGLRGVLEAYHRFDLVNALRVPMGVFTFAGPLLVLPFSHSLPMFVAVLLAGRVIACGAHWWLVWRVIPELRTRFSMARRVVQPLLRFGGWMTVSNTVGPLMVYFDRFLIGALFSVSAVAYYSTPYEVVTKLWLIPGALLSVLFPMFSAGLRQHRPQMVALFGHAILTVLLLVTPIALFLVTFGEAGLMVWVGEEFARNSTVVLQWLAVGVLINCLAHIPFTVVQSAGRPDLTAKLHLCEVPFYMAALWWLTLRYGIEGAAIAWVLRVAVDMLVLYGMAARLLPGSGAWIRRLAPALPLALLITASGAVLHSPAVKLVYVSVVTLSALMLVWAVGARRPVFQPVAEAPQEAAS
;
A
#
# COMPACT_ATOMS: atom_id res chain seq x y z
N MET A 1 -20.58 17.49 -3.52
CA MET A 1 -19.82 17.36 -2.27
C MET A 1 -18.88 18.56 -2.04
N GLY A 2 -18.17 19.03 -3.06
CA GLY A 2 -17.17 20.10 -2.99
C GLY A 2 -15.79 19.58 -2.63
N THR A 3 -14.75 20.33 -3.04
CA THR A 3 -13.34 19.91 -2.93
C THR A 3 -12.88 19.81 -1.47
N ASP A 4 -13.33 20.73 -0.63
CA ASP A 4 -12.98 20.76 0.82
C ASP A 4 -13.50 19.51 1.55
N ARG A 5 -14.79 19.18 1.37
CA ARG A 5 -15.37 17.95 1.96
C ARG A 5 -14.70 16.69 1.43
N PHE A 6 -14.34 16.68 0.15
CA PHE A 6 -13.61 15.55 -0.43
C PHE A 6 -12.20 15.43 0.16
N GLY A 7 -11.51 16.54 0.42
CA GLY A 7 -10.24 16.55 1.11
C GLY A 7 -10.31 15.97 2.52
N VAL A 8 -11.34 16.39 3.30
CA VAL A 8 -11.58 15.80 4.63
C VAL A 8 -11.89 14.32 4.54
N LEU A 9 -12.74 13.90 3.58
CA LEU A 9 -13.04 12.46 3.37
C LEU A 9 -11.77 11.67 3.04
N THR A 10 -10.85 12.25 2.26
CA THR A 10 -9.55 11.64 1.97
C THR A 10 -8.72 11.45 3.23
N LEU A 11 -8.67 12.43 4.14
CA LEU A 11 -8.02 12.28 5.44
C LEU A 11 -8.68 11.19 6.28
N VAL A 12 -10.01 11.07 6.26
CA VAL A 12 -10.73 9.97 6.93
C VAL A 12 -10.34 8.61 6.36
N TRP A 13 -10.25 8.46 5.04
CA TRP A 13 -9.79 7.21 4.41
C TRP A 13 -8.35 6.87 4.79
N VAL A 14 -7.46 7.85 4.79
CA VAL A 14 -6.07 7.70 5.25
C VAL A 14 -6.05 7.25 6.70
N LEU A 15 -6.83 7.90 7.58
CA LEU A 15 -6.92 7.52 8.98
C LEU A 15 -7.42 6.07 9.13
N ILE A 16 -8.48 5.68 8.45
CA ILE A 16 -9.01 4.31 8.48
C ILE A 16 -7.93 3.30 8.03
N GLY A 17 -7.19 3.61 6.97
CA GLY A 17 -6.08 2.77 6.50
C GLY A 17 -4.93 2.70 7.50
N TYR A 18 -4.58 3.83 8.08
CA TYR A 18 -3.48 3.97 9.03
C TYR A 18 -3.78 3.33 10.38
N LEU A 19 -5.01 3.49 10.86
CA LEU A 19 -5.41 3.02 12.19
C LEU A 19 -5.47 1.50 12.31
N SER A 20 -5.36 0.79 11.19
CA SER A 20 -5.20 -0.68 11.22
C SER A 20 -3.91 -1.12 11.93
N PHE A 21 -2.88 -0.25 12.06
CA PHE A 21 -1.67 -0.58 12.82
C PHE A 21 -1.86 -0.50 14.34
N LEU A 22 -2.94 0.11 14.83
CA LEU A 22 -3.30 0.11 16.26
C LEU A 22 -3.59 -1.29 16.82
N ASP A 23 -3.63 -2.32 15.95
CA ASP A 23 -3.62 -3.71 16.40
C ASP A 23 -2.29 -4.11 17.08
N LEU A 24 -1.29 -3.21 17.07
CA LEU A 24 0.06 -3.41 17.63
C LEU A 24 0.69 -4.74 17.19
N GLY A 25 0.43 -5.15 15.93
CA GLY A 25 0.94 -6.38 15.35
C GLY A 25 0.34 -7.67 15.97
N VAL A 26 -0.62 -7.52 16.89
CA VAL A 26 -1.30 -8.67 17.54
C VAL A 26 -2.03 -9.51 16.50
N GLY A 27 -2.61 -8.90 15.46
CA GLY A 27 -3.26 -9.64 14.36
C GLY A 27 -2.32 -10.62 13.68
N ARG A 28 -1.11 -10.20 13.30
CA ARG A 28 -0.09 -11.09 12.71
C ARG A 28 0.48 -12.10 13.69
N ALA A 29 0.66 -11.69 14.96
CA ALA A 29 1.07 -12.61 16.01
C ALA A 29 0.02 -13.73 16.20
N LEU A 30 -1.25 -13.36 16.19
CA LEU A 30 -2.37 -14.29 16.29
C LEU A 30 -2.37 -15.28 15.12
N THR A 31 -2.27 -14.79 13.89
CA THR A 31 -2.16 -15.63 12.68
C THR A 31 -1.04 -16.67 12.81
N LYS A 32 0.17 -16.23 13.17
CA LYS A 32 1.33 -17.12 13.32
C LYS A 32 1.12 -18.16 14.42
N LEU A 33 0.76 -17.71 15.62
CA LEU A 33 0.61 -18.59 16.77
C LEU A 33 -0.52 -19.61 16.60
N ILE A 34 -1.59 -19.26 15.87
CA ILE A 34 -2.66 -20.20 15.50
C ILE A 34 -2.13 -21.19 14.46
N ALA A 35 -1.52 -20.73 13.38
CA ALA A 35 -0.98 -21.59 12.32
C ALA A 35 -0.01 -22.65 12.87
N GLU A 36 0.83 -22.28 13.83
CA GLU A 36 1.73 -23.21 14.53
C GLU A 36 1.01 -24.29 15.35
N ARG A 37 -0.28 -24.07 15.72
CA ARG A 37 -1.04 -24.95 16.61
C ARG A 37 -2.15 -25.76 15.95
N VAL A 38 -2.68 -25.29 14.84
CA VAL A 38 -3.85 -25.87 14.14
C VAL A 38 -3.67 -27.36 13.86
N ASN A 39 -2.48 -27.77 13.41
CA ASN A 39 -2.17 -29.16 13.02
C ASN A 39 -1.36 -29.91 14.11
N THR A 40 -1.43 -29.49 15.38
CA THR A 40 -0.68 -30.09 16.48
C THR A 40 -1.63 -30.49 17.63
N PRO A 41 -1.20 -31.30 18.59
CA PRO A 41 -1.96 -31.60 19.80
C PRO A 41 -2.38 -30.34 20.62
N ARG A 42 -1.70 -29.20 20.36
CA ARG A 42 -2.00 -27.91 21.00
C ARG A 42 -3.18 -27.17 20.38
N ARG A 43 -3.90 -27.75 19.42
CA ARG A 43 -5.12 -27.16 18.82
C ARG A 43 -6.13 -26.71 19.88
N ARG A 44 -6.20 -27.42 21.03
CA ARG A 44 -7.06 -27.06 22.17
C ARG A 44 -6.78 -25.68 22.76
N GLU A 45 -5.59 -25.08 22.51
CA GLU A 45 -5.22 -23.74 22.96
C GLU A 45 -5.73 -22.63 22.02
N VAL A 46 -6.14 -22.98 20.80
CA VAL A 46 -6.56 -22.00 19.78
C VAL A 46 -7.73 -21.13 20.24
N PRO A 47 -8.82 -21.63 20.86
CA PRO A 47 -9.91 -20.78 21.35
C PRO A 47 -9.44 -19.73 22.37
N VAL A 48 -8.50 -20.08 23.24
CA VAL A 48 -7.93 -19.16 24.23
C VAL A 48 -7.04 -18.10 23.56
N LEU A 49 -6.26 -18.50 22.55
CA LEU A 49 -5.45 -17.57 21.74
C LEU A 49 -6.34 -16.55 21.02
N VAL A 50 -7.38 -17.04 20.34
CA VAL A 50 -8.33 -16.20 19.60
C VAL A 50 -9.04 -15.25 20.57
N GLY A 51 -9.60 -15.75 21.68
CA GLY A 51 -10.30 -14.94 22.67
C GLY A 51 -9.39 -13.85 23.27
N THR A 52 -8.17 -14.22 23.66
CA THR A 52 -7.22 -13.26 24.24
C THR A 52 -6.75 -12.22 23.20
N GLY A 53 -6.40 -12.68 22.00
CA GLY A 53 -5.94 -11.78 20.94
C GLY A 53 -7.01 -10.79 20.49
N LEU A 54 -8.24 -11.26 20.25
CA LEU A 54 -9.36 -10.39 19.87
C LEU A 54 -9.75 -9.44 21.01
N GLY A 55 -9.73 -9.90 22.27
CA GLY A 55 -9.97 -9.03 23.42
C GLY A 55 -8.94 -7.90 23.54
N MET A 56 -7.65 -8.21 23.33
CA MET A 56 -6.59 -7.19 23.29
C MET A 56 -6.81 -6.20 22.16
N MET A 57 -7.11 -6.68 20.94
CA MET A 57 -7.35 -5.83 19.76
C MET A 57 -8.57 -4.94 19.95
N PHE A 58 -9.63 -5.44 20.57
CA PHE A 58 -10.79 -4.64 20.96
C PHE A 58 -10.38 -3.52 21.94
N CYS A 59 -9.64 -3.85 23.00
CA CYS A 59 -9.15 -2.85 23.96
C CYS A 59 -8.27 -1.78 23.28
N PHE A 60 -7.35 -2.19 22.39
CA PHE A 60 -6.52 -1.24 21.65
C PHE A 60 -7.36 -0.37 20.71
N GLY A 61 -8.36 -0.93 20.04
CA GLY A 61 -9.31 -0.19 19.24
C GLY A 61 -10.10 0.82 20.05
N VAL A 62 -10.59 0.46 21.25
CA VAL A 62 -11.29 1.36 22.16
C VAL A 62 -10.37 2.48 22.65
N VAL A 63 -9.16 2.14 23.12
CA VAL A 63 -8.18 3.15 23.58
C VAL A 63 -7.84 4.12 22.45
N GLY A 64 -7.55 3.62 21.24
CA GLY A 64 -7.30 4.45 20.07
C GLY A 64 -8.50 5.31 19.69
N GLY A 65 -9.72 4.76 19.77
CA GLY A 65 -10.97 5.49 19.52
C GLY A 65 -11.16 6.64 20.54
N VAL A 66 -10.98 6.37 21.81
CA VAL A 66 -11.06 7.39 22.86
C VAL A 66 -10.01 8.49 22.63
N ALA A 67 -8.79 8.11 22.28
CA ALA A 67 -7.72 9.08 21.97
C ALA A 67 -8.10 9.98 20.78
N ILE A 68 -8.63 9.41 19.68
CA ILE A 68 -9.10 10.19 18.53
C ILE A 68 -10.26 11.10 18.93
N ALA A 69 -11.25 10.60 19.66
CA ALA A 69 -12.37 11.42 20.11
C ALA A 69 -11.93 12.60 21.00
N ALA A 70 -11.00 12.34 21.92
CA ALA A 70 -10.46 13.39 22.80
C ALA A 70 -9.65 14.45 22.04
N LEU A 71 -8.92 14.05 21.01
CA LEU A 71 -8.05 14.92 20.23
C LEU A 71 -8.75 15.57 19.02
N ALA A 72 -9.95 15.11 18.64
CA ALA A 72 -10.63 15.54 17.42
C ALA A 72 -10.78 17.07 17.30
N SER A 73 -11.30 17.73 18.34
CA SER A 73 -11.48 19.20 18.34
C SER A 73 -10.17 19.95 18.22
N TRP A 74 -9.14 19.54 18.99
CA TRP A 74 -7.83 20.16 18.93
C TRP A 74 -7.19 19.98 17.56
N PHE A 75 -7.29 18.80 16.98
CA PHE A 75 -6.70 18.48 15.69
C PHE A 75 -7.38 19.22 14.54
N VAL A 76 -8.73 19.29 14.55
CA VAL A 76 -9.51 19.93 13.49
C VAL A 76 -9.39 21.45 13.54
N ARG A 77 -9.42 22.06 14.75
CA ARG A 77 -9.41 23.52 14.92
C ARG A 77 -8.01 24.12 15.06
N GLY A 78 -7.03 23.32 15.53
CA GLY A 78 -5.69 23.80 15.85
C GLY A 78 -4.59 23.35 14.92
N VAL A 79 -4.75 22.19 14.24
CA VAL A 79 -3.70 21.59 13.40
C VAL A 79 -4.06 21.64 11.93
N LEU A 80 -5.29 21.28 11.57
CA LEU A 80 -5.72 21.27 10.17
C LEU A 80 -6.29 22.62 9.74
N THR A 81 -5.95 23.05 8.54
CA THR A 81 -6.51 24.26 7.93
C THR A 81 -7.85 23.89 7.25
N ILE A 82 -8.91 23.88 8.06
CA ILE A 82 -10.28 23.55 7.64
C ILE A 82 -11.14 24.83 7.72
N PRO A 83 -11.93 25.15 6.66
CA PRO A 83 -12.86 26.27 6.70
C PRO A 83 -13.81 26.18 7.90
N GLU A 84 -14.05 27.32 8.61
CA GLU A 84 -14.89 27.34 9.81
C GLU A 84 -16.24 26.63 9.67
N PRO A 85 -17.01 26.79 8.56
CA PRO A 85 -18.29 26.12 8.40
C PRO A 85 -18.19 24.58 8.36
N LEU A 86 -17.00 24.03 8.06
CA LEU A 86 -16.78 22.58 7.97
C LEU A 86 -16.14 21.99 9.23
N GLN A 87 -15.68 22.80 10.19
CA GLN A 87 -14.99 22.31 11.38
C GLN A 87 -15.87 21.39 12.24
N ASP A 88 -17.09 21.83 12.56
CA ASP A 88 -18.00 21.03 13.39
C ASP A 88 -18.45 19.76 12.66
N GLU A 89 -18.70 19.86 11.36
CA GLU A 89 -19.01 18.71 10.52
C GLU A 89 -17.87 17.69 10.49
N THR A 90 -16.63 18.18 10.43
CA THR A 90 -15.41 17.36 10.46
C THR A 90 -15.20 16.73 11.84
N ILE A 91 -15.42 17.45 12.93
CA ILE A 91 -15.34 16.90 14.30
C ILE A 91 -16.32 15.73 14.46
N HIS A 92 -17.58 15.88 14.02
CA HIS A 92 -18.56 14.79 14.06
C HIS A 92 -18.12 13.59 13.21
N ALA A 93 -17.50 13.81 12.04
CA ALA A 93 -16.95 12.76 11.22
C ALA A 93 -15.82 11.99 11.95
N PHE A 94 -14.92 12.69 12.65
CA PHE A 94 -13.85 12.09 13.45
C PHE A 94 -14.39 11.32 14.67
N LEU A 95 -15.47 11.82 15.31
CA LEU A 95 -16.14 11.09 16.40
C LEU A 95 -16.77 9.78 15.88
N LEU A 96 -17.42 9.76 14.72
CA LEU A 96 -17.91 8.55 14.11
C LEU A 96 -16.77 7.59 13.73
N LEU A 97 -15.65 8.13 13.23
CA LEU A 97 -14.46 7.34 12.95
C LEU A 97 -13.87 6.70 14.20
N SER A 98 -13.88 7.40 15.35
CA SER A 98 -13.40 6.87 16.63
C SER A 98 -14.18 5.62 17.05
N VAL A 99 -15.49 5.58 16.79
CA VAL A 99 -16.34 4.41 17.02
C VAL A 99 -16.03 3.27 16.05
N ALA A 100 -15.51 3.55 14.85
CA ALA A 100 -15.15 2.53 13.88
C ALA A 100 -13.91 1.70 14.29
N LEU A 101 -13.01 2.28 15.10
CA LEU A 101 -11.72 1.66 15.43
C LEU A 101 -11.80 0.26 16.04
N PRO A 102 -12.61 0.01 17.08
CA PRO A 102 -12.73 -1.34 17.65
C PRO A 102 -13.14 -2.38 16.58
N PHE A 103 -14.01 -2.00 15.65
CA PHE A 103 -14.45 -2.90 14.58
C PHE A 103 -13.36 -3.14 13.54
N VAL A 104 -12.55 -2.12 13.22
CA VAL A 104 -11.41 -2.24 12.29
C VAL A 104 -10.34 -3.16 12.87
N THR A 105 -9.95 -2.96 14.13
CA THR A 105 -8.95 -3.80 14.80
C THR A 105 -9.43 -5.24 14.95
N LEU A 106 -10.68 -5.46 15.40
CA LEU A 106 -11.27 -6.79 15.47
C LEU A 106 -11.30 -7.49 14.11
N THR A 107 -11.72 -6.79 13.05
CA THR A 107 -11.75 -7.35 11.69
C THR A 107 -10.36 -7.81 11.24
N THR A 108 -9.30 -7.06 11.57
CA THR A 108 -7.91 -7.45 11.27
C THR A 108 -7.55 -8.76 11.99
N GLY A 109 -7.90 -8.91 13.26
CA GLY A 109 -7.68 -10.15 14.01
C GLY A 109 -8.47 -11.34 13.47
N LEU A 110 -9.77 -11.15 13.21
CA LEU A 110 -10.64 -12.18 12.64
C LEU A 110 -10.16 -12.66 11.27
N ARG A 111 -9.71 -11.72 10.42
CA ARG A 111 -9.07 -12.05 9.16
C ARG A 111 -7.80 -12.89 9.38
N GLY A 112 -6.94 -12.50 10.31
CA GLY A 112 -5.75 -13.26 10.66
C GLY A 112 -6.04 -14.69 11.15
N VAL A 113 -7.16 -14.89 11.84
CA VAL A 113 -7.65 -16.23 12.21
C VAL A 113 -7.98 -17.07 10.97
N LEU A 114 -8.74 -16.51 10.01
CA LEU A 114 -9.10 -17.22 8.76
C LEU A 114 -7.85 -17.53 7.91
N GLU A 115 -6.90 -16.61 7.83
CA GLU A 115 -5.61 -16.79 7.14
C GLU A 115 -4.80 -17.93 7.77
N ALA A 116 -4.78 -18.04 9.11
CA ALA A 116 -4.12 -19.14 9.82
C ALA A 116 -4.71 -20.53 9.51
N TYR A 117 -5.98 -20.59 9.15
CA TYR A 117 -6.67 -21.79 8.68
C TYR A 117 -6.62 -21.95 7.14
N HIS A 118 -5.79 -21.15 6.45
CA HIS A 118 -5.64 -21.15 4.98
C HIS A 118 -6.95 -20.87 4.21
N ARG A 119 -7.94 -20.23 4.85
CA ARG A 119 -9.24 -19.89 4.24
C ARG A 119 -9.18 -18.54 3.53
N PHE A 120 -8.24 -18.41 2.60
CA PHE A 120 -8.08 -17.21 1.77
C PHE A 120 -9.28 -16.93 0.86
N ASP A 121 -10.03 -17.97 0.51
CA ASP A 121 -11.31 -17.89 -0.20
C ASP A 121 -12.30 -17.00 0.55
N LEU A 122 -12.50 -17.26 1.84
CA LEU A 122 -13.42 -16.50 2.69
C LEU A 122 -12.93 -15.07 2.96
N VAL A 123 -11.62 -14.93 3.17
CA VAL A 123 -10.99 -13.61 3.36
C VAL A 123 -11.24 -12.73 2.14
N ASN A 124 -10.99 -13.26 0.92
CA ASN A 124 -11.15 -12.49 -0.31
C ASN A 124 -12.63 -12.22 -0.64
N ALA A 125 -13.53 -13.15 -0.33
CA ALA A 125 -14.97 -12.97 -0.50
C ALA A 125 -15.54 -11.77 0.28
N LEU A 126 -14.92 -11.41 1.41
CA LEU A 126 -15.30 -10.22 2.18
C LEU A 126 -14.44 -9.00 1.83
N ARG A 127 -13.14 -9.20 1.58
CA ARG A 127 -12.19 -8.11 1.33
C ARG A 127 -12.50 -7.37 0.02
N VAL A 128 -12.84 -8.10 -1.06
CA VAL A 128 -13.09 -7.49 -2.36
C VAL A 128 -14.33 -6.60 -2.34
N PRO A 129 -15.52 -7.05 -1.88
CA PRO A 129 -16.69 -6.19 -1.76
C PRO A 129 -16.46 -4.99 -0.82
N MET A 130 -15.74 -5.20 0.31
CA MET A 130 -15.42 -4.10 1.23
C MET A 130 -14.48 -3.07 0.61
N GLY A 131 -13.54 -3.50 -0.22
CA GLY A 131 -12.68 -2.59 -0.99
C GLY A 131 -13.49 -1.70 -1.93
N VAL A 132 -14.41 -2.29 -2.67
CA VAL A 132 -15.35 -1.54 -3.54
C VAL A 132 -16.24 -0.63 -2.71
N PHE A 133 -16.83 -1.12 -1.62
CA PHE A 133 -17.73 -0.36 -0.76
C PHE A 133 -17.04 0.86 -0.12
N THR A 134 -15.76 0.77 0.20
CA THR A 134 -15.01 1.90 0.78
C THR A 134 -15.04 3.15 -0.10
N PHE A 135 -15.07 2.99 -1.43
CA PHE A 135 -15.15 4.10 -2.38
C PHE A 135 -16.57 4.33 -2.90
N ALA A 136 -17.33 3.26 -3.15
CA ALA A 136 -18.70 3.34 -3.67
C ALA A 136 -19.72 3.73 -2.58
N GLY A 137 -19.50 3.35 -1.32
CA GLY A 137 -20.41 3.64 -0.22
C GLY A 137 -20.75 5.13 -0.06
N PRO A 138 -19.75 6.04 -0.01
CA PRO A 138 -20.01 7.48 -0.02
C PRO A 138 -20.79 7.96 -1.23
N LEU A 139 -20.62 7.37 -2.43
CA LEU A 139 -21.38 7.75 -3.63
C LEU A 139 -22.86 7.43 -3.51
N LEU A 140 -23.22 6.35 -2.80
CA LEU A 140 -24.62 5.99 -2.54
C LEU A 140 -25.35 7.00 -1.65
N VAL A 141 -24.61 7.79 -0.88
CA VAL A 141 -25.18 8.82 0.02
C VAL A 141 -25.40 10.15 -0.72
N LEU A 142 -24.63 10.45 -1.78
CA LEU A 142 -24.68 11.72 -2.49
C LEU A 142 -26.08 12.19 -2.92
N PRO A 143 -27.00 11.31 -3.39
CA PRO A 143 -28.36 11.74 -3.74
C PRO A 143 -29.19 12.21 -2.52
N PHE A 144 -28.82 11.80 -1.31
CA PHE A 144 -29.59 12.04 -0.08
C PHE A 144 -28.97 13.11 0.83
N SER A 145 -27.63 13.20 0.83
CA SER A 145 -26.91 14.12 1.72
C SER A 145 -25.52 14.45 1.17
N HIS A 146 -25.09 15.69 1.43
CA HIS A 146 -23.74 16.17 1.17
C HIS A 146 -22.90 16.31 2.46
N SER A 147 -23.42 15.87 3.60
CA SER A 147 -22.79 15.97 4.93
C SER A 147 -21.69 14.93 5.14
N LEU A 148 -20.53 15.37 5.62
CA LEU A 148 -19.39 14.50 5.94
C LEU A 148 -19.73 13.42 6.98
N PRO A 149 -20.42 13.72 8.09
CA PRO A 149 -20.81 12.69 9.05
C PRO A 149 -21.63 11.57 8.43
N MET A 150 -22.48 11.87 7.45
CA MET A 150 -23.29 10.82 6.78
C MET A 150 -22.43 9.89 5.93
N PHE A 151 -21.41 10.41 5.23
CA PHE A 151 -20.45 9.59 4.48
C PHE A 151 -19.66 8.67 5.42
N VAL A 152 -19.20 9.21 6.56
CA VAL A 152 -18.44 8.42 7.54
C VAL A 152 -19.35 7.41 8.25
N ALA A 153 -20.61 7.76 8.52
CA ALA A 153 -21.58 6.83 9.10
C ALA A 153 -21.83 5.61 8.20
N VAL A 154 -21.93 5.79 6.88
CA VAL A 154 -22.05 4.68 5.93
C VAL A 154 -20.78 3.82 5.91
N LEU A 155 -19.60 4.44 5.96
CA LEU A 155 -18.34 3.69 6.08
C LEU A 155 -18.26 2.91 7.39
N LEU A 156 -18.69 3.50 8.52
CA LEU A 156 -18.78 2.83 9.82
C LEU A 156 -19.75 1.64 9.74
N ALA A 157 -20.94 1.81 9.17
CA ALA A 157 -21.90 0.71 9.02
C ALA A 157 -21.29 -0.46 8.23
N GLY A 158 -20.59 -0.16 7.12
CA GLY A 158 -19.84 -1.17 6.37
C GLY A 158 -18.81 -1.91 7.22
N ARG A 159 -18.05 -1.20 8.08
CA ARG A 159 -17.06 -1.82 8.99
C ARG A 159 -17.72 -2.72 10.04
N VAL A 160 -18.86 -2.31 10.60
CA VAL A 160 -19.62 -3.12 11.54
C VAL A 160 -20.15 -4.39 10.88
N ILE A 161 -20.73 -4.26 9.68
CA ILE A 161 -21.23 -5.40 8.89
C ILE A 161 -20.08 -6.37 8.55
N ALA A 162 -18.96 -5.83 8.08
CA ALA A 162 -17.78 -6.63 7.75
C ALA A 162 -17.22 -7.36 8.98
N CYS A 163 -17.17 -6.71 10.13
CA CYS A 163 -16.75 -7.32 11.40
C CYS A 163 -17.68 -8.48 11.79
N GLY A 164 -19.00 -8.27 11.72
CA GLY A 164 -20.01 -9.30 11.99
C GLY A 164 -19.89 -10.49 11.02
N ALA A 165 -19.68 -10.22 9.73
CA ALA A 165 -19.48 -11.26 8.72
C ALA A 165 -18.19 -12.08 8.96
N HIS A 166 -17.08 -11.43 9.29
CA HIS A 166 -15.84 -12.14 9.65
C HIS A 166 -16.03 -12.97 10.92
N TRP A 167 -16.71 -12.44 11.92
CA TRP A 167 -17.02 -13.15 13.16
C TRP A 167 -17.85 -14.42 12.90
N TRP A 168 -18.89 -14.30 12.09
CA TRP A 168 -19.73 -15.43 11.69
C TRP A 168 -18.93 -16.51 10.93
N LEU A 169 -18.04 -16.10 10.01
CA LEU A 169 -17.16 -17.03 9.28
C LEU A 169 -16.17 -17.72 10.23
N VAL A 170 -15.57 -17.01 11.17
CA VAL A 170 -14.66 -17.58 12.16
C VAL A 170 -15.41 -18.62 13.02
N TRP A 171 -16.65 -18.36 13.43
CA TRP A 171 -17.47 -19.35 14.14
C TRP A 171 -17.81 -20.59 13.31
N ARG A 172 -17.89 -20.45 11.99
CA ARG A 172 -18.06 -21.62 11.11
C ARG A 172 -16.78 -22.44 10.98
N VAL A 173 -15.63 -21.78 10.93
CA VAL A 173 -14.32 -22.44 10.79
C VAL A 173 -13.85 -23.06 12.10
N ILE A 174 -14.18 -22.43 13.24
CA ILE A 174 -13.78 -22.87 14.59
C ILE A 174 -15.04 -22.97 15.47
N PRO A 175 -15.83 -24.04 15.36
CA PRO A 175 -17.05 -24.21 16.15
C PRO A 175 -16.80 -24.21 17.66
N GLU A 176 -15.60 -24.62 18.10
CA GLU A 176 -15.19 -24.65 19.49
C GLU A 176 -15.21 -23.27 20.18
N LEU A 177 -15.11 -22.18 19.40
CA LEU A 177 -15.21 -20.81 19.91
C LEU A 177 -16.60 -20.47 20.47
N ARG A 178 -17.65 -21.17 20.03
CA ARG A 178 -19.02 -20.97 20.55
C ARG A 178 -19.15 -21.40 22.00
N THR A 179 -18.39 -22.41 22.40
CA THR A 179 -18.50 -23.05 23.73
C THR A 179 -17.31 -22.75 24.64
N ARG A 180 -16.17 -22.36 24.09
CA ARG A 180 -14.90 -22.22 24.83
C ARG A 180 -14.20 -20.89 24.57
N PHE A 181 -14.97 -19.80 24.40
CA PHE A 181 -14.37 -18.47 24.32
C PHE A 181 -13.84 -18.09 25.71
N SER A 182 -12.52 -18.00 25.83
CA SER A 182 -11.87 -17.67 27.10
C SER A 182 -10.64 -16.80 26.87
N MET A 183 -10.30 -15.99 27.86
CA MET A 183 -9.09 -15.15 27.86
C MET A 183 -8.12 -15.67 28.92
N ALA A 184 -6.83 -15.69 28.57
CA ALA A 184 -5.81 -16.13 29.52
C ALA A 184 -4.62 -15.17 29.52
N ARG A 185 -4.30 -14.62 30.70
CA ARG A 185 -3.19 -13.67 30.88
C ARG A 185 -1.83 -14.23 30.43
N ARG A 186 -1.63 -15.54 30.53
CA ARG A 186 -0.41 -16.24 30.06
C ARG A 186 -0.14 -16.11 28.57
N VAL A 187 -1.17 -15.81 27.76
CA VAL A 187 -1.08 -15.69 26.31
C VAL A 187 -0.76 -14.26 25.88
N VAL A 188 -1.01 -13.26 26.73
CA VAL A 188 -0.80 -11.83 26.45
C VAL A 188 0.68 -11.54 26.15
N GLN A 189 1.59 -12.02 26.97
CA GLN A 189 3.04 -11.75 26.80
C GLN A 189 3.60 -12.30 25.48
N PRO A 190 3.35 -13.53 25.05
CA PRO A 190 3.76 -14.03 23.74
C PRO A 190 3.17 -13.21 22.57
N LEU A 191 1.91 -12.79 22.65
CA LEU A 191 1.26 -11.97 21.64
C LEU A 191 1.90 -10.59 21.54
N LEU A 192 2.15 -9.92 22.67
CA LEU A 192 2.80 -8.60 22.69
C LEU A 192 4.27 -8.66 22.27
N ARG A 193 5.03 -9.67 22.71
CA ARG A 193 6.44 -9.79 22.36
C ARG A 193 6.64 -9.97 20.86
N PHE A 194 5.83 -10.81 20.22
CA PHE A 194 5.88 -11.00 18.78
C PHE A 194 5.24 -9.80 18.04
N GLY A 195 4.08 -9.34 18.50
CA GLY A 195 3.37 -8.20 17.92
C GLY A 195 4.17 -6.92 17.96
N GLY A 196 4.87 -6.61 19.07
CA GLY A 196 5.63 -5.36 19.23
C GLY A 196 6.73 -5.18 18.19
N TRP A 197 7.48 -6.22 17.85
CA TRP A 197 8.46 -6.16 16.76
C TRP A 197 7.80 -5.94 15.39
N MET A 198 6.64 -6.58 15.17
CA MET A 198 5.87 -6.39 13.94
C MET A 198 5.29 -4.98 13.84
N THR A 199 4.93 -4.37 14.98
CA THR A 199 4.39 -2.99 15.04
C THR A 199 5.43 -2.00 14.52
N VAL A 200 6.68 -2.08 14.98
CA VAL A 200 7.75 -1.17 14.52
C VAL A 200 7.86 -1.23 12.98
N SER A 201 7.94 -2.44 12.42
CA SER A 201 8.06 -2.61 10.97
C SER A 201 6.82 -2.14 10.21
N ASN A 202 5.62 -2.32 10.79
CA ASN A 202 4.35 -1.95 10.16
C ASN A 202 3.98 -0.47 10.33
N THR A 203 4.60 0.25 11.26
CA THR A 203 4.31 1.67 11.50
C THR A 203 5.15 2.56 10.60
N VAL A 204 6.43 2.20 10.36
CA VAL A 204 7.35 3.02 9.59
C VAL A 204 6.90 3.16 8.13
N GLY A 205 6.51 2.06 7.48
CA GLY A 205 6.06 2.09 6.09
C GLY A 205 4.84 3.00 5.85
N PRO A 206 3.70 2.77 6.53
CA PRO A 206 2.54 3.65 6.43
C PRO A 206 2.83 5.11 6.82
N LEU A 207 3.66 5.36 7.83
CA LEU A 207 4.07 6.72 8.21
C LEU A 207 4.66 7.46 6.99
N MET A 208 5.59 6.81 6.28
CA MET A 208 6.22 7.40 5.10
C MET A 208 5.28 7.58 3.90
N VAL A 209 4.18 6.82 3.85
CA VAL A 209 3.21 6.85 2.73
C VAL A 209 2.11 7.87 2.95
N TYR A 210 1.72 8.14 4.21
CA TYR A 210 0.52 8.93 4.49
C TYR A 210 0.79 10.25 5.21
N PHE A 211 1.99 10.46 5.76
CA PHE A 211 2.31 11.66 6.52
C PHE A 211 2.25 12.94 5.67
N ASP A 212 2.57 12.83 4.39
CA ASP A 212 2.47 13.92 3.42
C ASP A 212 1.09 14.58 3.39
N ARG A 213 0.01 13.80 3.46
CA ARG A 213 -1.37 14.30 3.43
C ARG A 213 -1.73 15.10 4.69
N PHE A 214 -1.28 14.63 5.86
CA PHE A 214 -1.47 15.37 7.10
C PHE A 214 -0.67 16.68 7.09
N LEU A 215 0.55 16.64 6.58
CA LEU A 215 1.39 17.82 6.45
C LEU A 215 0.76 18.85 5.49
N ILE A 216 0.26 18.43 4.34
CA ILE A 216 -0.43 19.28 3.37
C ILE A 216 -1.69 19.87 4.01
N GLY A 217 -2.48 19.07 4.71
CA GLY A 217 -3.70 19.53 5.40
C GLY A 217 -3.45 20.50 6.53
N ALA A 218 -2.29 20.40 7.20
CA ALA A 218 -1.87 21.32 8.25
C ALA A 218 -1.28 22.63 7.71
N LEU A 219 -0.49 22.57 6.62
CA LEU A 219 0.22 23.75 6.09
C LEU A 219 -0.61 24.59 5.12
N PHE A 220 -1.53 23.96 4.37
CA PHE A 220 -2.29 24.66 3.31
C PHE A 220 -3.80 24.57 3.52
N SER A 221 -4.42 23.48 3.07
CA SER A 221 -5.87 23.27 3.17
C SER A 221 -6.26 21.82 2.95
N VAL A 222 -7.49 21.48 3.33
CA VAL A 222 -8.07 20.16 3.01
C VAL A 222 -8.33 19.98 1.52
N SER A 223 -8.60 21.06 0.77
CA SER A 223 -8.68 21.02 -0.70
C SER A 223 -7.34 20.62 -1.32
N ALA A 224 -6.23 21.16 -0.79
CA ALA A 224 -4.88 20.79 -1.22
C ALA A 224 -4.59 19.29 -0.99
N VAL A 225 -5.12 18.72 0.09
CA VAL A 225 -5.06 17.25 0.31
C VAL A 225 -5.79 16.50 -0.78
N ALA A 226 -6.97 16.99 -1.22
CA ALA A 226 -7.72 16.36 -2.31
C ALA A 226 -6.92 16.42 -3.64
N TYR A 227 -6.36 17.60 -3.95
CA TYR A 227 -5.56 17.81 -5.17
C TYR A 227 -4.31 16.94 -5.24
N TYR A 228 -3.73 16.60 -4.09
CA TYR A 228 -2.58 15.69 -4.01
C TYR A 228 -2.99 14.21 -4.01
N SER A 229 -4.00 13.86 -3.23
CA SER A 229 -4.37 12.46 -2.98
C SER A 229 -5.01 11.79 -4.18
N THR A 230 -5.83 12.50 -4.97
CA THR A 230 -6.48 11.93 -6.15
C THR A 230 -5.48 11.49 -7.21
N PRO A 231 -4.50 12.32 -7.64
CA PRO A 231 -3.40 11.85 -8.48
C PRO A 231 -2.65 10.66 -7.90
N TYR A 232 -2.34 10.69 -6.62
CA TYR A 232 -1.63 9.61 -5.93
C TYR A 232 -2.38 8.28 -6.03
N GLU A 233 -3.70 8.27 -5.77
CA GLU A 233 -4.52 7.07 -5.89
C GLU A 233 -4.57 6.52 -7.32
N VAL A 234 -4.56 7.39 -8.33
CA VAL A 234 -4.52 6.99 -9.75
C VAL A 234 -3.19 6.31 -10.07
N VAL A 235 -2.08 6.98 -9.79
CA VAL A 235 -0.75 6.48 -10.20
C VAL A 235 -0.35 5.23 -9.44
N THR A 236 -0.71 5.10 -8.18
CA THR A 236 -0.37 3.92 -7.37
C THR A 236 -1.08 2.64 -7.80
N LYS A 237 -2.14 2.71 -8.63
CA LYS A 237 -2.72 1.52 -9.27
C LYS A 237 -1.70 0.79 -10.19
N LEU A 238 -0.67 1.48 -10.66
CA LEU A 238 0.41 0.85 -11.41
C LEU A 238 1.18 -0.19 -10.58
N TRP A 239 1.13 -0.15 -9.25
CA TRP A 239 1.72 -1.18 -8.39
C TRP A 239 1.11 -2.57 -8.58
N LEU A 240 -0.04 -2.68 -9.22
CA LEU A 240 -0.62 -3.97 -9.61
C LEU A 240 0.31 -4.75 -10.55
N ILE A 241 1.06 -4.06 -11.42
CA ILE A 241 1.96 -4.67 -12.40
C ILE A 241 3.13 -5.39 -11.70
N PRO A 242 4.00 -4.69 -10.92
CA PRO A 242 5.03 -5.38 -10.18
C PRO A 242 4.45 -6.37 -9.16
N GLY A 243 3.32 -6.05 -8.51
CA GLY A 243 2.68 -6.94 -7.54
C GLY A 243 2.32 -8.31 -8.12
N ALA A 244 1.73 -8.35 -9.31
CA ALA A 244 1.43 -9.59 -10.02
C ALA A 244 2.70 -10.38 -10.36
N LEU A 245 3.72 -9.69 -10.88
CA LEU A 245 5.00 -10.31 -11.23
C LEU A 245 5.71 -10.88 -9.99
N LEU A 246 5.73 -10.12 -8.89
CA LEU A 246 6.43 -10.50 -7.66
C LEU A 246 5.77 -11.68 -6.93
N SER A 247 4.47 -11.90 -7.11
CA SER A 247 3.80 -13.08 -6.57
C SER A 247 4.39 -14.39 -7.09
N VAL A 248 4.93 -14.37 -8.31
CA VAL A 248 5.63 -15.51 -8.95
C VAL A 248 7.13 -15.46 -8.67
N LEU A 249 7.74 -14.27 -8.74
CA LEU A 249 9.19 -14.13 -8.58
C LEU A 249 9.68 -14.40 -7.15
N PHE A 250 8.91 -14.02 -6.13
CA PHE A 250 9.32 -14.21 -4.75
C PHE A 250 9.60 -15.68 -4.38
N PRO A 251 8.72 -16.66 -4.67
CA PRO A 251 9.02 -18.07 -4.46
C PRO A 251 10.23 -18.56 -5.28
N MET A 252 10.34 -18.12 -6.54
CA MET A 252 11.46 -18.52 -7.40
C MET A 252 12.79 -18.03 -6.86
N PHE A 253 12.89 -16.78 -6.44
CA PHE A 253 14.10 -16.25 -5.78
C PHE A 253 14.38 -16.97 -4.47
N SER A 254 13.36 -17.22 -3.64
CA SER A 254 13.54 -17.89 -2.35
C SER A 254 14.12 -19.29 -2.50
N ALA A 255 13.70 -20.04 -3.51
CA ALA A 255 14.22 -21.38 -3.81
C ALA A 255 15.57 -21.35 -4.54
N GLY A 256 15.73 -20.43 -5.52
CA GLY A 256 16.84 -20.48 -6.48
C GLY A 256 18.10 -19.69 -6.10
N LEU A 257 18.01 -18.73 -5.18
CA LEU A 257 19.16 -17.85 -4.85
C LEU A 257 20.43 -18.58 -4.43
N ARG A 258 20.32 -19.75 -3.80
CA ARG A 258 21.46 -20.54 -3.33
C ARG A 258 21.92 -21.57 -4.36
N GLN A 259 21.01 -22.18 -5.11
CA GLN A 259 21.28 -23.34 -5.97
C GLN A 259 21.43 -23.01 -7.44
N HIS A 260 20.69 -22.00 -7.94
CA HIS A 260 20.58 -21.69 -9.38
C HIS A 260 20.89 -20.22 -9.68
N ARG A 261 21.99 -19.69 -9.12
CA ARG A 261 22.37 -18.26 -9.23
C ARG A 261 22.35 -17.69 -10.65
N PRO A 262 22.93 -18.33 -11.69
CA PRO A 262 22.91 -17.74 -13.04
C PRO A 262 21.49 -17.53 -13.58
N GLN A 263 20.59 -18.48 -13.30
CA GLN A 263 19.18 -18.36 -13.69
C GLN A 263 18.49 -17.20 -12.93
N MET A 264 18.77 -17.06 -11.64
CA MET A 264 18.22 -15.96 -10.81
C MET A 264 18.74 -14.61 -11.26
N VAL A 265 20.00 -14.52 -11.70
CA VAL A 265 20.58 -13.29 -12.28
C VAL A 265 19.88 -12.92 -13.61
N ALA A 266 19.63 -13.90 -14.47
CA ALA A 266 18.90 -13.67 -15.71
C ALA A 266 17.44 -13.27 -15.43
N LEU A 267 16.77 -13.97 -14.51
CA LEU A 267 15.40 -13.66 -14.08
C LEU A 267 15.28 -12.23 -13.52
N PHE A 268 16.24 -11.81 -12.69
CA PHE A 268 16.31 -10.45 -12.15
C PHE A 268 16.38 -9.40 -13.27
N GLY A 269 17.27 -9.59 -14.25
CA GLY A 269 17.40 -8.69 -15.38
C GLY A 269 16.16 -8.62 -16.25
N HIS A 270 15.55 -9.77 -16.56
CA HIS A 270 14.30 -9.83 -17.33
C HIS A 270 13.14 -9.18 -16.57
N ALA A 271 13.03 -9.40 -15.26
CA ALA A 271 12.00 -8.77 -14.44
C ALA A 271 12.08 -7.24 -14.47
N ILE A 272 13.29 -6.66 -14.33
CA ILE A 272 13.50 -5.22 -14.43
C ILE A 272 13.06 -4.72 -15.81
N LEU A 273 13.52 -5.38 -16.88
CA LEU A 273 13.18 -5.00 -18.25
C LEU A 273 11.66 -5.07 -18.50
N THR A 274 11.02 -6.13 -18.04
CA THR A 274 9.56 -6.30 -18.19
C THR A 274 8.79 -5.20 -17.47
N VAL A 275 9.13 -4.89 -16.21
CA VAL A 275 8.47 -3.81 -15.46
C VAL A 275 8.73 -2.46 -16.12
N LEU A 276 9.97 -2.18 -16.55
CA LEU A 276 10.32 -0.95 -17.25
C LEU A 276 9.48 -0.77 -18.52
N LEU A 277 9.40 -1.80 -19.35
CA LEU A 277 8.68 -1.74 -20.62
C LEU A 277 7.16 -1.66 -20.46
N LEU A 278 6.60 -2.29 -19.43
CA LEU A 278 5.15 -2.24 -19.19
C LEU A 278 4.71 -0.95 -18.49
N VAL A 279 5.49 -0.44 -17.53
CA VAL A 279 5.09 0.74 -16.74
C VAL A 279 5.37 2.05 -17.48
N THR A 280 6.46 2.14 -18.26
CA THR A 280 6.85 3.37 -18.98
C THR A 280 5.72 3.92 -19.87
N PRO A 281 5.09 3.15 -20.78
CA PRO A 281 4.03 3.69 -21.64
C PRO A 281 2.80 4.15 -20.85
N ILE A 282 2.48 3.48 -19.74
CA ILE A 282 1.33 3.88 -18.90
C ILE A 282 1.66 5.16 -18.13
N ALA A 283 2.87 5.26 -17.58
CA ALA A 283 3.34 6.50 -16.93
C ALA A 283 3.38 7.66 -17.92
N LEU A 284 3.88 7.42 -19.14
CA LEU A 284 3.86 8.40 -20.23
C LEU A 284 2.44 8.85 -20.57
N PHE A 285 1.49 7.91 -20.70
CA PHE A 285 0.10 8.22 -20.94
C PHE A 285 -0.47 9.14 -19.84
N LEU A 286 -0.21 8.82 -18.57
CA LEU A 286 -0.66 9.64 -17.44
C LEU A 286 -0.05 11.04 -17.44
N VAL A 287 1.25 11.17 -17.77
CA VAL A 287 1.91 12.48 -17.87
C VAL A 287 1.35 13.30 -19.02
N THR A 288 1.09 12.66 -20.17
CA THR A 288 0.71 13.34 -21.42
C THR A 288 -0.76 13.74 -21.45
N PHE A 289 -1.64 12.86 -20.96
CA PHE A 289 -3.10 13.03 -21.01
C PHE A 289 -3.73 13.29 -19.65
N GLY A 290 -2.94 13.33 -18.57
CA GLY A 290 -3.43 13.49 -17.21
C GLY A 290 -4.28 14.73 -16.99
N GLU A 291 -3.89 15.87 -17.57
CA GLU A 291 -4.66 17.12 -17.51
C GLU A 291 -6.05 16.94 -18.12
N ALA A 292 -6.11 16.43 -19.36
CA ALA A 292 -7.38 16.19 -20.05
C ALA A 292 -8.24 15.16 -19.29
N GLY A 293 -7.61 14.11 -18.76
CA GLY A 293 -8.29 13.09 -17.96
C GLY A 293 -8.88 13.67 -16.68
N LEU A 294 -8.13 14.48 -15.93
CA LEU A 294 -8.61 15.15 -14.73
C LEU A 294 -9.71 16.18 -15.05
N MET A 295 -9.54 16.93 -16.14
CA MET A 295 -10.55 17.92 -16.58
C MET A 295 -11.90 17.27 -16.86
N VAL A 296 -11.93 16.14 -17.56
CA VAL A 296 -13.16 15.40 -17.89
C VAL A 296 -13.74 14.70 -16.66
N TRP A 297 -12.87 14.18 -15.77
CA TRP A 297 -13.33 13.36 -14.64
C TRP A 297 -13.75 14.20 -13.43
N VAL A 298 -12.97 15.21 -13.07
CA VAL A 298 -13.13 15.95 -11.80
C VAL A 298 -13.38 17.44 -12.01
N GLY A 299 -13.15 17.95 -13.20
CA GLY A 299 -13.38 19.35 -13.59
C GLY A 299 -12.11 20.18 -13.73
N GLU A 300 -12.28 21.38 -14.30
CA GLU A 300 -11.16 22.27 -14.68
C GLU A 300 -10.33 22.76 -13.50
N GLU A 301 -10.97 23.20 -12.43
CA GLU A 301 -10.30 23.69 -11.21
C GLU A 301 -9.38 22.62 -10.64
N PHE A 302 -9.87 21.39 -10.58
CA PHE A 302 -9.13 20.26 -10.06
C PHE A 302 -7.95 19.89 -10.98
N ALA A 303 -8.17 19.87 -12.30
CA ALA A 303 -7.12 19.61 -13.27
C ALA A 303 -5.98 20.62 -13.14
N ARG A 304 -6.32 21.92 -13.03
CA ARG A 304 -5.32 23.01 -12.90
C ARG A 304 -4.42 22.82 -11.68
N ASN A 305 -4.99 22.41 -10.53
CA ASN A 305 -4.24 22.25 -9.29
C ASN A 305 -3.52 20.90 -9.15
N SER A 306 -3.92 19.88 -9.92
CA SER A 306 -3.46 18.50 -9.72
C SER A 306 -2.56 17.95 -10.82
N THR A 307 -2.52 18.58 -12.01
CA THR A 307 -1.80 18.04 -13.16
C THR A 307 -0.31 17.88 -12.91
N VAL A 308 0.35 18.90 -12.37
CA VAL A 308 1.79 18.86 -12.10
C VAL A 308 2.11 17.81 -11.02
N VAL A 309 1.26 17.71 -10.00
CA VAL A 309 1.36 16.66 -8.97
C VAL A 309 1.25 15.28 -9.61
N LEU A 310 0.26 15.07 -10.49
CA LEU A 310 0.08 13.80 -11.22
C LEU A 310 1.33 13.44 -12.04
N GLN A 311 1.92 14.41 -12.72
CA GLN A 311 3.12 14.22 -13.55
C GLN A 311 4.32 13.78 -12.69
N TRP A 312 4.60 14.49 -11.59
CA TRP A 312 5.66 14.10 -10.65
C TRP A 312 5.42 12.70 -10.06
N LEU A 313 4.22 12.44 -9.59
CA LEU A 313 3.89 11.14 -9.00
C LEU A 313 3.94 9.99 -10.02
N ALA A 314 3.58 10.21 -11.28
CA ALA A 314 3.71 9.20 -12.34
C ALA A 314 5.17 8.83 -12.60
N VAL A 315 6.07 9.82 -12.64
CA VAL A 315 7.52 9.59 -12.70
C VAL A 315 8.01 8.82 -11.47
N GLY A 316 7.57 9.22 -10.28
CA GLY A 316 7.95 8.56 -9.03
C GLY A 316 7.46 7.11 -8.95
N VAL A 317 6.24 6.82 -9.42
CA VAL A 317 5.72 5.44 -9.44
C VAL A 317 6.48 4.57 -10.43
N LEU A 318 6.92 5.09 -11.58
CA LEU A 318 7.80 4.35 -12.50
C LEU A 318 9.09 3.92 -11.78
N ILE A 319 9.74 4.83 -11.07
CA ILE A 319 10.94 4.54 -10.26
C ILE A 319 10.64 3.50 -9.18
N ASN A 320 9.55 3.69 -8.45
CA ASN A 320 9.16 2.81 -7.35
C ASN A 320 8.80 1.40 -7.83
N CYS A 321 8.10 1.25 -8.97
CA CYS A 321 7.82 -0.05 -9.56
C CYS A 321 9.09 -0.85 -9.85
N LEU A 322 10.15 -0.18 -10.30
CA LEU A 322 11.46 -0.81 -10.53
C LEU A 322 12.17 -1.18 -9.22
N ALA A 323 11.97 -0.42 -8.14
CA ALA A 323 12.52 -0.70 -6.82
C ALA A 323 11.95 -1.98 -6.20
N HIS A 324 10.73 -2.39 -6.56
CA HIS A 324 10.11 -3.61 -6.05
C HIS A 324 10.89 -4.89 -6.41
N ILE A 325 11.62 -4.91 -7.53
CA ILE A 325 12.39 -6.08 -7.96
C ILE A 325 13.58 -6.34 -7.01
N PRO A 326 14.52 -5.40 -6.80
CA PRO A 326 15.62 -5.58 -5.85
C PRO A 326 15.11 -5.75 -4.40
N PHE A 327 14.02 -5.08 -4.00
CA PHE A 327 13.37 -5.29 -2.72
C PHE A 327 13.01 -6.76 -2.52
N THR A 328 12.41 -7.40 -3.54
CA THR A 328 12.03 -8.81 -3.50
C THR A 328 13.24 -9.73 -3.38
N VAL A 329 14.35 -9.43 -4.06
CA VAL A 329 15.60 -10.19 -3.92
C VAL A 329 16.12 -10.12 -2.48
N VAL A 330 16.12 -8.94 -1.85
CA VAL A 330 16.55 -8.77 -0.46
C VAL A 330 15.67 -9.58 0.51
N GLN A 331 14.34 -9.52 0.32
CA GLN A 331 13.39 -10.27 1.13
C GLN A 331 13.54 -11.78 0.95
N SER A 332 13.68 -12.25 -0.30
CA SER A 332 13.87 -13.67 -0.64
C SER A 332 15.21 -14.23 -0.16
N ALA A 333 16.22 -13.38 -0.02
CA ALA A 333 17.50 -13.74 0.58
C ALA A 333 17.44 -13.93 2.12
N GLY A 334 16.26 -13.71 2.73
CA GLY A 334 16.05 -13.80 4.17
C GLY A 334 16.64 -12.62 4.94
N ARG A 335 16.83 -11.46 4.30
CA ARG A 335 17.41 -10.25 4.89
C ARG A 335 16.43 -9.06 4.97
N PRO A 336 15.20 -9.27 5.50
CA PRO A 336 14.25 -8.17 5.70
C PRO A 336 14.75 -7.09 6.67
N ASP A 337 15.76 -7.42 7.50
CA ASP A 337 16.43 -6.48 8.40
C ASP A 337 17.09 -5.31 7.63
N LEU A 338 17.62 -5.57 6.42
CA LEU A 338 18.26 -4.55 5.61
C LEU A 338 17.25 -3.52 5.08
N THR A 339 16.10 -3.97 4.59
CA THR A 339 15.04 -3.07 4.13
C THR A 339 14.42 -2.28 5.28
N ALA A 340 14.22 -2.90 6.45
CA ALA A 340 13.73 -2.22 7.63
C ALA A 340 14.69 -1.11 8.11
N LYS A 341 16.00 -1.40 8.15
CA LYS A 341 17.04 -0.41 8.49
C LYS A 341 17.10 0.72 7.47
N LEU A 342 17.01 0.41 6.17
CA LEU A 342 16.96 1.42 5.10
C LEU A 342 15.81 2.39 5.33
N HIS A 343 14.59 1.88 5.46
CA HIS A 343 13.42 2.73 5.66
C HIS A 343 13.49 3.55 6.95
N LEU A 344 14.03 2.98 8.06
CA LEU A 344 14.27 3.74 9.29
C LEU A 344 15.27 4.88 9.10
N CYS A 345 16.34 4.65 8.33
CA CYS A 345 17.30 5.70 8.00
C CYS A 345 16.69 6.76 7.07
N GLU A 346 15.80 6.38 6.16
CA GLU A 346 15.15 7.31 5.23
C GLU A 346 14.18 8.27 5.90
N VAL A 347 13.48 7.83 6.98
CA VAL A 347 12.44 8.64 7.65
C VAL A 347 12.89 10.06 7.97
N PRO A 348 13.99 10.31 8.71
CA PRO A 348 14.36 11.67 9.08
C PRO A 348 14.71 12.55 7.86
N PHE A 349 15.39 11.99 6.86
CA PHE A 349 15.73 12.73 5.65
C PHE A 349 14.49 13.03 4.81
N TYR A 350 13.60 12.04 4.69
CA TYR A 350 12.33 12.22 3.98
C TYR A 350 11.44 13.26 4.67
N MET A 351 11.32 13.21 6.01
CA MET A 351 10.53 14.19 6.74
C MET A 351 11.09 15.60 6.58
N ALA A 352 12.40 15.77 6.63
CA ALA A 352 13.06 17.07 6.41
C ALA A 352 12.86 17.58 4.98
N ALA A 353 13.05 16.72 3.98
CA ALA A 353 12.83 17.06 2.58
C ALA A 353 11.37 17.37 2.30
N LEU A 354 10.44 16.57 2.82
CA LEU A 354 9.00 16.78 2.69
C LEU A 354 8.60 18.13 3.29
N TRP A 355 9.03 18.43 4.52
CA TRP A 355 8.74 19.69 5.18
C TRP A 355 9.28 20.88 4.36
N TRP A 356 10.56 20.85 3.99
CA TRP A 356 11.20 21.97 3.30
C TRP A 356 10.65 22.21 1.89
N LEU A 357 10.49 21.13 1.10
CA LEU A 357 9.98 21.25 -0.28
C LEU A 357 8.50 21.63 -0.29
N THR A 358 7.71 21.12 0.64
CA THR A 358 6.29 21.46 0.74
C THR A 358 6.09 22.94 1.12
N LEU A 359 6.89 23.48 2.02
CA LEU A 359 6.86 24.91 2.34
C LEU A 359 7.25 25.79 1.14
N ARG A 360 8.16 25.32 0.28
CA ARG A 360 8.69 26.14 -0.83
C ARG A 360 7.87 26.00 -2.13
N TYR A 361 7.35 24.82 -2.40
CA TYR A 361 6.71 24.47 -3.69
C TYR A 361 5.26 23.96 -3.51
N GLY A 362 4.66 24.09 -2.34
CA GLY A 362 3.31 23.62 -2.10
C GLY A 362 3.18 22.11 -2.22
N ILE A 363 2.03 21.66 -2.73
CA ILE A 363 1.73 20.23 -2.90
C ILE A 363 2.63 19.55 -3.96
N GLU A 364 3.14 20.31 -4.90
CA GLU A 364 4.13 19.82 -5.87
C GLU A 364 5.45 19.46 -5.16
N GLY A 365 5.86 20.27 -4.16
CA GLY A 365 6.99 19.99 -3.31
C GLY A 365 6.88 18.67 -2.55
N ALA A 366 5.68 18.33 -2.09
CA ALA A 366 5.41 17.03 -1.46
C ALA A 366 5.61 15.88 -2.47
N ALA A 367 5.12 16.04 -3.70
CA ALA A 367 5.32 15.06 -4.77
C ALA A 367 6.80 14.88 -5.12
N ILE A 368 7.55 15.98 -5.25
CA ILE A 368 9.00 15.97 -5.50
C ILE A 368 9.74 15.26 -4.35
N ALA A 369 9.41 15.56 -3.08
CA ALA A 369 10.01 14.89 -1.92
C ALA A 369 9.81 13.37 -1.97
N TRP A 370 8.61 12.94 -2.34
CA TRP A 370 8.29 11.51 -2.49
C TRP A 370 9.10 10.88 -3.64
N VAL A 371 9.22 11.56 -4.79
CA VAL A 371 10.03 11.09 -5.93
C VAL A 371 11.50 10.94 -5.54
N LEU A 372 12.06 11.93 -4.86
CA LEU A 372 13.45 11.89 -4.39
C LEU A 372 13.67 10.71 -3.44
N ARG A 373 12.75 10.49 -2.50
CA ARG A 373 12.81 9.36 -1.58
C ARG A 373 12.83 8.04 -2.33
N VAL A 374 11.86 7.79 -3.23
CA VAL A 374 11.78 6.51 -3.94
C VAL A 374 12.96 6.30 -4.89
N ALA A 375 13.57 7.38 -5.38
CA ALA A 375 14.80 7.30 -6.18
C ALA A 375 16.00 6.85 -5.34
N VAL A 376 16.17 7.42 -4.14
CA VAL A 376 17.21 7.01 -3.19
C VAL A 376 17.01 5.57 -2.75
N ASP A 377 15.78 5.21 -2.34
CA ASP A 377 15.39 3.85 -1.95
C ASP A 377 15.76 2.85 -3.06
N MET A 378 15.36 3.13 -4.31
CA MET A 378 15.69 2.31 -5.46
C MET A 378 17.21 2.10 -5.60
N LEU A 379 18.02 3.16 -5.57
CA LEU A 379 19.47 3.07 -5.74
C LEU A 379 20.12 2.20 -4.66
N VAL A 380 19.71 2.38 -3.40
CA VAL A 380 20.23 1.59 -2.27
C VAL A 380 19.81 0.13 -2.39
N LEU A 381 18.54 -0.14 -2.76
CA LEU A 381 18.04 -1.50 -2.96
C LEU A 381 18.77 -2.23 -4.10
N TYR A 382 19.07 -1.55 -5.22
CA TYR A 382 19.90 -2.13 -6.28
C TYR A 382 21.31 -2.46 -5.79
N GLY A 383 21.92 -1.59 -4.96
CA GLY A 383 23.21 -1.85 -4.32
C GLY A 383 23.18 -3.07 -3.38
N MET A 384 22.10 -3.23 -2.60
CA MET A 384 21.88 -4.40 -1.75
C MET A 384 21.70 -5.68 -2.57
N ALA A 385 20.87 -5.61 -3.61
CA ALA A 385 20.62 -6.76 -4.51
C ALA A 385 21.91 -7.20 -5.22
N ALA A 386 22.76 -6.26 -5.66
CA ALA A 386 24.05 -6.58 -6.27
C ALA A 386 25.00 -7.35 -5.32
N ARG A 387 24.92 -7.10 -4.01
CA ARG A 387 25.71 -7.83 -2.99
C ARG A 387 25.11 -9.20 -2.68
N LEU A 388 23.78 -9.32 -2.63
CA LEU A 388 23.08 -10.56 -2.28
C LEU A 388 22.94 -11.53 -3.45
N LEU A 389 22.93 -11.02 -4.70
CA LEU A 389 22.87 -11.79 -5.94
C LEU A 389 24.12 -11.44 -6.81
N PRO A 390 25.29 -12.00 -6.52
CA PRO A 390 26.50 -11.77 -7.31
C PRO A 390 26.28 -12.11 -8.79
N GLY A 391 26.71 -11.22 -9.68
CA GLY A 391 26.47 -11.29 -11.12
C GLY A 391 25.33 -10.37 -11.61
N SER A 392 24.39 -9.97 -10.73
CA SER A 392 23.32 -9.03 -11.09
C SER A 392 23.83 -7.63 -11.43
N GLY A 393 25.01 -7.24 -10.93
CA GLY A 393 25.65 -5.96 -11.25
C GLY A 393 25.91 -5.74 -12.73
N ALA A 394 26.13 -6.79 -13.53
CA ALA A 394 26.24 -6.72 -14.98
C ALA A 394 24.92 -6.26 -15.64
N TRP A 395 23.79 -6.83 -15.20
CA TRP A 395 22.46 -6.42 -15.64
C TRP A 395 22.12 -5.00 -15.20
N ILE A 396 22.45 -4.64 -13.95
CA ILE A 396 22.24 -3.27 -13.44
C ILE A 396 22.98 -2.26 -14.31
N ARG A 397 24.26 -2.49 -14.59
CA ARG A 397 25.05 -1.60 -15.46
C ARG A 397 24.51 -1.55 -16.89
N ARG A 398 24.07 -2.69 -17.44
CA ARG A 398 23.52 -2.76 -18.80
C ARG A 398 22.20 -1.98 -18.92
N LEU A 399 21.36 -2.04 -17.89
CA LEU A 399 20.06 -1.36 -17.86
C LEU A 399 20.13 0.05 -17.28
N ALA A 400 21.27 0.44 -16.68
CA ALA A 400 21.47 1.78 -16.11
C ALA A 400 21.11 2.93 -17.08
N PRO A 401 21.43 2.90 -18.40
CA PRO A 401 21.03 3.97 -19.32
C PRO A 401 19.54 3.92 -19.70
N ALA A 402 18.87 2.77 -19.55
CA ALA A 402 17.46 2.61 -19.93
C ALA A 402 16.53 3.37 -18.98
N LEU A 403 16.88 3.49 -17.69
CA LEU A 403 16.07 4.22 -16.71
C LEU A 403 16.02 5.72 -17.00
N PRO A 404 17.14 6.48 -17.09
CA PRO A 404 17.08 7.89 -17.44
C PRO A 404 16.41 8.13 -18.80
N LEU A 405 16.61 7.25 -19.77
CA LEU A 405 15.90 7.31 -21.05
C LEU A 405 14.37 7.19 -20.87
N ALA A 406 13.92 6.20 -20.10
CA ALA A 406 12.48 6.03 -19.79
C ALA A 406 11.91 7.22 -19.02
N LEU A 407 12.67 7.79 -18.08
CA LEU A 407 12.29 9.02 -17.36
C LEU A 407 12.20 10.22 -18.29
N LEU A 408 13.15 10.40 -19.20
CA LEU A 408 13.13 11.47 -20.21
C LEU A 408 11.94 11.31 -21.16
N ILE A 409 11.70 10.10 -21.66
CA ILE A 409 10.53 9.78 -22.49
C ILE A 409 9.23 10.11 -21.73
N THR A 410 9.13 9.73 -20.47
CA THR A 410 7.94 9.98 -19.67
C THR A 410 7.76 11.48 -19.40
N ALA A 411 8.81 12.17 -18.97
CA ALA A 411 8.78 13.61 -18.68
C ALA A 411 8.51 14.47 -19.91
N SER A 412 9.04 14.09 -21.09
CA SER A 412 8.81 14.84 -22.34
C SER A 412 7.34 14.90 -22.76
N GLY A 413 6.51 13.96 -22.27
CA GLY A 413 5.06 14.00 -22.47
C GLY A 413 4.39 15.26 -21.91
N ALA A 414 4.98 15.88 -20.86
CA ALA A 414 4.45 17.09 -20.24
C ALA A 414 4.58 18.34 -21.12
N VAL A 415 5.58 18.39 -22.01
CA VAL A 415 5.84 19.56 -22.86
C VAL A 415 5.16 19.49 -24.24
N LEU A 416 4.47 18.41 -24.53
CA LEU A 416 3.73 18.28 -25.78
C LEU A 416 2.39 19.02 -25.71
N HIS A 417 2.12 19.89 -26.70
CA HIS A 417 0.87 20.68 -26.71
C HIS A 417 -0.15 20.17 -27.72
N SER A 418 0.30 19.75 -28.91
CA SER A 418 -0.61 19.29 -29.97
C SER A 418 -1.24 17.92 -29.63
N PRO A 419 -2.58 17.79 -29.66
CA PRO A 419 -3.23 16.50 -29.38
C PRO A 419 -2.81 15.36 -30.33
N ALA A 420 -2.60 15.69 -31.61
CA ALA A 420 -2.14 14.73 -32.60
C ALA A 420 -0.72 14.22 -32.30
N VAL A 421 0.20 15.14 -31.92
CA VAL A 421 1.57 14.79 -31.53
C VAL A 421 1.56 13.94 -30.25
N LYS A 422 0.75 14.30 -29.24
CA LYS A 422 0.56 13.52 -28.03
C LYS A 422 0.16 12.07 -28.36
N LEU A 423 -0.88 11.90 -29.20
CA LEU A 423 -1.39 10.58 -29.56
C LEU A 423 -0.34 9.74 -30.32
N VAL A 424 0.31 10.32 -31.33
CA VAL A 424 1.34 9.63 -32.10
C VAL A 424 2.51 9.23 -31.20
N TYR A 425 2.98 10.14 -30.34
CA TYR A 425 4.10 9.88 -29.44
C TYR A 425 3.81 8.73 -28.47
N VAL A 426 2.68 8.78 -27.77
CA VAL A 426 2.29 7.71 -26.83
C VAL A 426 2.09 6.39 -27.57
N SER A 427 1.47 6.40 -28.77
CA SER A 427 1.27 5.19 -29.57
C SER A 427 2.59 4.56 -30.02
N VAL A 428 3.55 5.36 -30.50
CA VAL A 428 4.87 4.87 -30.94
C VAL A 428 5.63 4.26 -29.76
N VAL A 429 5.68 4.93 -28.61
CA VAL A 429 6.35 4.39 -27.40
C VAL A 429 5.69 3.11 -26.93
N THR A 430 4.34 3.08 -26.90
CA THR A 430 3.59 1.88 -26.46
C THR A 430 3.83 0.70 -27.39
N LEU A 431 3.72 0.89 -28.71
CA LEU A 431 3.97 -0.16 -29.69
C LEU A 431 5.41 -0.66 -29.63
N SER A 432 6.39 0.24 -29.50
CA SER A 432 7.80 -0.13 -29.34
C SER A 432 8.04 -0.95 -28.08
N ALA A 433 7.44 -0.55 -26.94
CA ALA A 433 7.55 -1.29 -25.69
C ALA A 433 6.91 -2.70 -25.81
N LEU A 434 5.73 -2.81 -26.41
CA LEU A 434 5.05 -4.09 -26.61
C LEU A 434 5.84 -5.02 -27.55
N MET A 435 6.39 -4.48 -28.63
CA MET A 435 7.28 -5.25 -29.55
C MET A 435 8.51 -5.77 -28.82
N LEU A 436 9.12 -4.95 -27.96
CA LEU A 436 10.28 -5.37 -27.16
C LEU A 436 9.89 -6.44 -26.12
N VAL A 437 8.76 -6.32 -25.46
CA VAL A 437 8.26 -7.35 -24.53
C VAL A 437 8.04 -8.66 -25.26
N TRP A 438 7.39 -8.62 -26.42
CA TRP A 438 7.19 -9.80 -27.27
C TRP A 438 8.52 -10.43 -27.74
N ALA A 439 9.45 -9.62 -28.21
CA ALA A 439 10.76 -10.08 -28.67
C ALA A 439 11.60 -10.72 -27.54
N VAL A 440 11.50 -10.19 -26.31
CA VAL A 440 12.16 -10.74 -25.13
C VAL A 440 11.49 -12.06 -24.73
N GLY A 441 10.17 -12.13 -24.73
CA GLY A 441 9.40 -13.34 -24.40
C GLY A 441 9.56 -14.47 -25.42
N ALA A 442 9.62 -14.11 -26.71
CA ALA A 442 9.78 -15.10 -27.80
C ALA A 442 11.17 -15.75 -27.86
N ARG A 443 12.22 -15.03 -27.43
CA ARG A 443 13.60 -15.54 -27.53
C ARG A 443 14.01 -16.53 -26.45
N ARG A 444 13.35 -16.52 -25.28
CA ARG A 444 13.52 -17.53 -24.22
C ARG A 444 12.24 -17.57 -23.37
N PRO A 445 11.64 -18.75 -23.11
CA PRO A 445 10.59 -18.85 -22.11
C PRO A 445 11.18 -18.48 -20.75
N VAL A 446 10.83 -17.30 -20.25
CA VAL A 446 11.36 -16.70 -19.00
C VAL A 446 10.96 -17.53 -17.78
N PHE A 447 9.97 -18.40 -17.95
CA PHE A 447 9.40 -19.24 -16.90
C PHE A 447 9.42 -20.72 -17.30
N GLN A 448 10.60 -21.29 -17.49
CA GLN A 448 10.67 -22.75 -17.38
C GLN A 448 10.66 -23.09 -15.87
N PRO A 449 9.71 -23.94 -15.41
CA PRO A 449 9.78 -24.47 -14.06
C PRO A 449 11.15 -25.13 -13.90
N VAL A 450 11.81 -24.89 -12.76
CA VAL A 450 13.03 -25.59 -12.39
C VAL A 450 12.66 -27.08 -12.47
N ALA A 451 13.23 -27.80 -13.44
CA ALA A 451 13.02 -29.23 -13.56
C ALA A 451 13.35 -29.85 -12.20
N GLU A 452 12.40 -30.53 -11.59
CA GLU A 452 12.64 -31.34 -10.39
C GLU A 452 13.85 -32.23 -10.69
N ALA A 453 14.88 -32.12 -9.84
CA ALA A 453 16.01 -33.02 -9.92
C ALA A 453 15.45 -34.45 -9.88
N PRO A 454 15.92 -35.37 -10.76
CA PRO A 454 15.51 -36.77 -10.70
C PRO A 454 15.69 -37.24 -9.26
N GLN A 455 14.63 -37.74 -8.65
CA GLN A 455 14.75 -38.48 -7.41
C GLN A 455 15.63 -39.67 -7.76
N GLU A 456 16.94 -39.60 -7.43
CA GLU A 456 17.79 -40.77 -7.47
C GLU A 456 17.10 -41.83 -6.62
N ALA A 457 16.71 -42.88 -7.32
CA ALA A 457 16.09 -44.05 -6.74
C ALA A 457 16.99 -44.57 -5.61
N ALA A 458 16.48 -44.42 -4.39
CA ALA A 458 16.99 -45.17 -3.26
C ALA A 458 16.66 -46.67 -3.52
N SER A 459 17.60 -47.38 -4.12
CA SER A 459 17.66 -48.85 -4.12
C SER A 459 18.43 -49.33 -2.90
#